data_6562f56ab2bbc3456384bde35d0d6138
#
_entry.id   6562f56ab2bbc3456384bde35d0d6138
#
_cell.length_a   1.000
_cell.length_b   1.000
_cell.length_c   1.000
_cell.angle_alpha   90.00
_cell.angle_beta   90.00
_cell.angle_gamma   90.00
#
_symmetry.space_group_name_H-M   'P 1'
#
loop_
_entity.id
_entity.type
_entity.pdbx_description
1 polymer ?
#
loop_
_entity_poly.entity_id
_entity_poly.type
_entity_poly.pdbx_seq_one_letter_code
_entity_poly.pdbx_strand_id
1 'polypeptide(L)'
;MAHKAHVDESCRIHVRAKVVGHDTFDGTASARTKSKLGKSSLGIQLLALQEDMQQRIASDLHDSTCQHLLAASLNMMRMRCAVAGIGSAIDICDEIDASICEALREIRAFTYLLHPQNLLDGGLKSAIEEFVVGLSSRTSLETRLKIDAAVDALPNETQRSLLRVVQEALANVFRHAKATQVSISIKATDTNVTLRISDNGCGMPISRARDGYKAVPLGVGIPAMRARLDQMGGTFEIHSSSTAVCSGTTVYATIPRAISRKGNKPVNIHQGGRGSAKIRPSHG
;
A
#
# COMPACT_ATOMS: atom_id res chain seq x y z
N MET A 1 22.07 -26.49 -34.45
CA MET A 1 20.61 -26.31 -34.65
C MET A 1 20.06 -25.66 -33.39
N ALA A 2 19.77 -24.35 -33.46
CA ALA A 2 19.33 -23.55 -32.33
C ALA A 2 17.80 -23.53 -32.32
N HIS A 3 17.17 -24.16 -31.31
CA HIS A 3 15.75 -24.00 -31.04
C HIS A 3 15.50 -22.65 -30.37
N LYS A 4 15.01 -21.69 -31.14
CA LYS A 4 14.40 -20.48 -30.63
C LYS A 4 13.08 -20.87 -29.94
N ALA A 5 13.06 -20.78 -28.61
CA ALA A 5 11.82 -20.85 -27.85
C ALA A 5 11.00 -19.60 -28.16
N HIS A 6 9.88 -19.77 -28.85
CA HIS A 6 8.83 -18.78 -29.01
C HIS A 6 8.19 -18.58 -27.63
N VAL A 7 8.47 -17.48 -26.96
CA VAL A 7 7.76 -17.09 -25.72
C VAL A 7 6.38 -16.60 -26.17
N ASP A 8 5.37 -17.38 -25.84
CA ASP A 8 3.97 -17.03 -26.05
C ASP A 8 3.60 -15.81 -25.17
N GLU A 9 3.41 -14.67 -25.81
CA GLU A 9 3.02 -13.39 -25.19
C GLU A 9 1.57 -13.34 -24.71
N SER A 10 0.80 -14.40 -24.90
CA SER A 10 -0.67 -14.39 -24.76
C SER A 10 -1.21 -14.46 -23.32
N CYS A 11 -0.37 -14.51 -22.28
CA CYS A 11 -0.82 -14.71 -20.89
C CYS A 11 -0.55 -13.51 -19.96
N ARG A 12 -0.27 -12.32 -20.48
CA ARG A 12 -0.12 -11.10 -19.68
C ARG A 12 -1.44 -10.35 -19.58
N ILE A 13 -2.04 -10.35 -18.39
CA ILE A 13 -3.19 -9.48 -18.13
C ILE A 13 -2.69 -8.06 -17.89
N HIS A 14 -2.93 -7.18 -18.86
CA HIS A 14 -2.73 -5.74 -18.69
C HIS A 14 -4.05 -5.12 -18.23
N VAL A 15 -4.22 -4.87 -16.93
CA VAL A 15 -5.32 -4.05 -16.43
C VAL A 15 -4.89 -2.58 -16.55
N ARG A 16 -4.95 -2.05 -17.77
CA ARG A 16 -4.64 -0.65 -18.04
C ARG A 16 -5.92 0.17 -17.96
N ALA A 17 -6.12 0.89 -16.87
CA ALA A 17 -7.15 1.92 -16.78
C ALA A 17 -6.49 3.30 -16.89
N LYS A 18 -6.35 3.77 -18.14
CA LYS A 18 -5.96 5.15 -18.43
C LYS A 18 -7.21 6.00 -18.42
N VAL A 19 -7.36 6.87 -17.43
CA VAL A 19 -8.36 7.94 -17.49
C VAL A 19 -7.81 8.98 -18.45
N VAL A 20 -8.21 8.88 -19.73
CA VAL A 20 -8.03 9.97 -20.69
C VAL A 20 -9.14 10.96 -20.43
N GLY A 21 -8.83 12.10 -19.82
CA GLY A 21 -9.71 13.26 -19.79
C GLY A 21 -9.78 13.83 -21.22
N HIS A 22 -10.83 13.49 -21.97
CA HIS A 22 -11.22 14.25 -23.14
C HIS A 22 -12.00 15.48 -22.65
N ASP A 23 -11.33 16.62 -22.61
CA ASP A 23 -11.99 17.92 -22.57
C ASP A 23 -12.58 18.22 -23.95
N THR A 24 -13.84 17.85 -24.14
CA THR A 24 -14.68 18.52 -25.09
C THR A 24 -15.48 19.58 -24.33
N PHE A 25 -15.13 20.81 -24.63
CA PHE A 25 -15.81 22.01 -24.15
C PHE A 25 -17.27 22.01 -24.63
N ASP A 26 -18.22 21.75 -23.73
CA ASP A 26 -19.62 22.07 -23.96
C ASP A 26 -20.32 22.43 -22.64
N GLY A 27 -21.17 23.42 -22.72
CA GLY A 27 -21.69 24.34 -21.71
C GLY A 27 -22.61 23.79 -20.59
N THR A 28 -22.30 22.66 -19.95
CA THR A 28 -23.06 22.12 -18.80
C THR A 28 -22.20 21.85 -17.54
N ALA A 29 -21.22 22.72 -17.29
CA ALA A 29 -20.16 22.51 -16.28
C ALA A 29 -20.65 22.47 -14.80
N SER A 30 -21.79 23.10 -14.48
CA SER A 30 -22.19 23.27 -13.06
C SER A 30 -22.76 22.02 -12.40
N ALA A 31 -23.49 21.17 -13.12
CA ALA A 31 -24.09 19.96 -12.54
C ALA A 31 -23.11 18.78 -12.42
N ARG A 32 -22.13 18.65 -13.35
CA ARG A 32 -21.11 17.61 -13.35
C ARG A 32 -20.08 17.81 -12.26
N THR A 33 -19.73 19.04 -11.89
CA THR A 33 -18.74 19.37 -10.84
C THR A 33 -19.28 18.98 -9.46
N LYS A 34 -20.56 19.25 -9.17
CA LYS A 34 -21.21 18.82 -7.91
C LYS A 34 -21.30 17.29 -7.77
N SER A 35 -21.56 16.58 -8.86
CA SER A 35 -21.60 15.09 -8.86
C SER A 35 -20.22 14.45 -8.68
N LYS A 36 -19.15 15.03 -9.24
CA LYS A 36 -17.77 14.54 -9.02
C LYS A 36 -17.30 14.80 -7.60
N LEU A 37 -17.60 15.97 -7.01
CA LEU A 37 -17.24 16.31 -5.62
C LEU A 37 -17.95 15.39 -4.62
N GLY A 38 -19.24 15.10 -4.83
CA GLY A 38 -19.98 14.18 -3.95
C GLY A 38 -19.49 12.74 -4.01
N LYS A 39 -19.10 12.23 -5.18
CA LYS A 39 -18.54 10.89 -5.34
C LYS A 39 -17.14 10.77 -4.72
N SER A 40 -16.32 11.82 -4.80
CA SER A 40 -15.00 11.85 -4.16
C SER A 40 -15.11 11.85 -2.63
N SER A 41 -16.03 12.64 -2.06
CA SER A 41 -16.26 12.69 -0.61
C SER A 41 -16.76 11.35 -0.05
N LEU A 42 -17.71 10.70 -0.73
CA LEU A 42 -18.22 9.39 -0.32
C LEU A 42 -17.12 8.31 -0.39
N GLY A 43 -16.26 8.35 -1.43
CA GLY A 43 -15.13 7.43 -1.56
C GLY A 43 -14.13 7.56 -0.41
N ILE A 44 -13.82 8.78 0.02
CA ILE A 44 -12.93 9.06 1.16
C ILE A 44 -13.54 8.52 2.46
N GLN A 45 -14.84 8.76 2.68
CA GLN A 45 -15.54 8.27 3.87
C GLN A 45 -15.57 6.74 3.93
N LEU A 46 -15.79 6.06 2.81
CA LEU A 46 -15.76 4.61 2.72
C LEU A 46 -14.35 4.05 3.02
N LEU A 47 -13.31 4.70 2.52
CA LEU A 47 -11.92 4.31 2.81
C LEU A 47 -11.58 4.47 4.29
N ALA A 48 -11.99 5.59 4.91
CA ALA A 48 -11.77 5.84 6.33
C ALA A 48 -12.53 4.82 7.20
N LEU A 49 -13.78 4.51 6.84
CA LEU A 49 -14.58 3.50 7.53
C LEU A 49 -13.97 2.09 7.41
N GLN A 50 -13.46 1.76 6.23
CA GLN A 50 -12.75 0.49 6.00
C GLN A 50 -11.50 0.38 6.87
N GLU A 51 -10.71 1.44 6.98
CA GLU A 51 -9.50 1.47 7.83
C GLU A 51 -9.84 1.29 9.31
N ASP A 52 -10.86 1.99 9.80
CA ASP A 52 -11.34 1.87 11.17
C ASP A 52 -11.83 0.44 11.46
N MET A 53 -12.57 -0.15 10.54
CA MET A 53 -13.02 -1.54 10.66
C MET A 53 -11.86 -2.54 10.67
N GLN A 54 -10.87 -2.35 9.80
CA GLN A 54 -9.66 -3.19 9.78
C GLN A 54 -8.90 -3.11 11.09
N GLN A 55 -8.78 -1.92 11.66
CA GLN A 55 -8.11 -1.70 12.94
C GLN A 55 -8.84 -2.37 14.10
N ARG A 56 -10.17 -2.30 14.15
CA ARG A 56 -10.97 -2.98 15.17
C ARG A 56 -10.83 -4.49 15.06
N ILE A 57 -10.92 -5.05 13.86
CA ILE A 57 -10.72 -6.49 13.62
C ILE A 57 -9.32 -6.92 14.08
N ALA A 58 -8.28 -6.12 13.79
CA ALA A 58 -6.93 -6.43 14.24
C ALA A 58 -6.82 -6.47 15.76
N SER A 59 -7.41 -5.50 16.46
CA SER A 59 -7.44 -5.46 17.93
C SER A 59 -8.17 -6.67 18.50
N ASP A 60 -9.37 -6.97 17.99
CA ASP A 60 -10.19 -8.08 18.48
C ASP A 60 -9.51 -9.45 18.28
N LEU A 61 -8.86 -9.65 17.13
CA LEU A 61 -8.07 -10.85 16.84
C LEU A 61 -6.88 -11.00 17.78
N HIS A 62 -6.18 -9.89 18.04
CA HIS A 62 -5.04 -9.90 18.95
C HIS A 62 -5.47 -10.20 20.38
N ASP A 63 -6.50 -9.51 20.88
CA ASP A 63 -6.88 -9.54 22.28
C ASP A 63 -7.65 -10.81 22.66
N SER A 64 -8.42 -11.38 21.75
CA SER A 64 -9.24 -12.56 22.00
C SER A 64 -8.60 -13.83 21.44
N THR A 65 -8.41 -13.90 20.12
CA THR A 65 -8.00 -15.14 19.45
C THR A 65 -6.58 -15.57 19.80
N CYS A 66 -5.63 -14.63 19.88
CA CYS A 66 -4.27 -14.94 20.31
C CYS A 66 -4.21 -15.44 21.75
N GLN A 67 -5.03 -14.89 22.66
CA GLN A 67 -5.09 -15.34 24.05
C GLN A 67 -5.63 -16.77 24.17
N HIS A 68 -6.69 -17.11 23.41
CA HIS A 68 -7.24 -18.47 23.39
C HIS A 68 -6.24 -19.49 22.82
N LEU A 69 -5.54 -19.16 21.75
CA LEU A 69 -4.53 -20.04 21.19
C LEU A 69 -3.32 -20.22 22.11
N LEU A 70 -2.92 -19.15 22.81
CA LEU A 70 -1.87 -19.24 23.82
C LEU A 70 -2.28 -20.16 25.00
N ALA A 71 -3.52 -20.03 25.48
CA ALA A 71 -4.06 -20.91 26.50
C ALA A 71 -4.13 -22.36 26.01
N ALA A 72 -4.50 -22.60 24.74
CA ALA A 72 -4.48 -23.93 24.13
C ALA A 72 -3.07 -24.53 24.09
N SER A 73 -2.03 -23.74 23.69
CA SER A 73 -0.64 -24.19 23.69
C SER A 73 -0.15 -24.55 25.10
N LEU A 74 -0.50 -23.76 26.12
CA LEU A 74 -0.19 -24.07 27.52
C LEU A 74 -0.86 -25.37 27.98
N ASN A 75 -2.10 -25.64 27.60
CA ASN A 75 -2.79 -26.88 27.91
C ASN A 75 -2.16 -28.08 27.17
N MET A 76 -1.70 -27.90 25.95
CA MET A 76 -0.95 -28.93 25.20
C MET A 76 0.34 -29.29 25.91
N MET A 77 1.09 -28.31 26.42
CA MET A 77 2.30 -28.54 27.21
C MET A 77 2.02 -29.38 28.46
N ARG A 78 0.90 -29.08 29.16
CA ARG A 78 0.45 -29.88 30.32
C ARG A 78 0.07 -31.30 29.94
N MET A 79 -0.67 -31.47 28.82
CA MET A 79 -1.07 -32.77 28.30
C MET A 79 0.13 -33.61 27.90
N ARG A 80 1.13 -33.04 27.24
CA ARG A 80 2.38 -33.69 26.91
C ARG A 80 3.12 -34.26 28.14
N CYS A 81 3.13 -33.51 29.24
CA CYS A 81 3.65 -34.01 30.50
C CYS A 81 2.84 -35.19 31.06
N ALA A 82 1.53 -35.17 30.93
CA ALA A 82 0.64 -36.19 31.46
C ALA A 82 0.70 -37.52 30.65
N VAL A 83 1.00 -37.45 29.35
CA VAL A 83 1.14 -38.63 28.47
C VAL A 83 2.59 -39.07 28.28
N ALA A 84 3.51 -38.57 29.10
CA ALA A 84 4.93 -38.95 29.05
C ALA A 84 5.06 -40.47 29.18
N GLY A 85 5.63 -41.11 28.17
CA GLY A 85 5.80 -42.59 28.09
C GLY A 85 4.88 -43.27 27.06
N ILE A 86 3.94 -42.55 26.44
CA ILE A 86 3.11 -43.05 25.34
C ILE A 86 3.56 -42.35 24.04
N GLY A 87 4.48 -42.98 23.27
CA GLY A 87 5.13 -42.36 22.13
C GLY A 87 4.16 -41.78 21.10
N SER A 88 3.13 -42.56 20.70
CA SER A 88 2.12 -42.10 19.75
C SER A 88 1.28 -40.91 20.23
N ALA A 89 1.09 -40.77 21.55
CA ALA A 89 0.36 -39.61 22.10
C ALA A 89 1.24 -38.36 22.13
N ILE A 90 2.54 -38.52 22.33
CA ILE A 90 3.51 -37.42 22.26
C ILE A 90 3.58 -36.86 20.84
N ASP A 91 3.65 -37.73 19.82
CA ASP A 91 3.68 -37.33 18.39
C ASP A 91 2.43 -36.49 18.03
N ILE A 92 1.24 -36.92 18.48
CA ILE A 92 -0.01 -36.16 18.28
C ILE A 92 0.03 -34.81 19.00
N CYS A 93 0.56 -34.74 20.23
CA CYS A 93 0.71 -33.49 20.96
C CYS A 93 1.63 -32.52 20.21
N ASP A 94 2.73 -33.02 19.62
CA ASP A 94 3.67 -32.21 18.85
C ASP A 94 3.04 -31.67 17.55
N GLU A 95 2.24 -32.46 16.83
CA GLU A 95 1.50 -32.00 15.66
C GLU A 95 0.46 -30.93 16.00
N ILE A 96 -0.27 -31.08 17.13
CA ILE A 96 -1.26 -30.08 17.56
C ILE A 96 -0.55 -28.78 17.97
N ASP A 97 0.54 -28.86 18.74
CA ASP A 97 1.29 -27.67 19.19
C ASP A 97 1.92 -26.94 17.98
N ALA A 98 2.44 -27.67 17.01
CA ALA A 98 2.93 -27.10 15.75
C ALA A 98 1.81 -26.33 15.00
N SER A 99 0.59 -26.91 14.95
CA SER A 99 -0.57 -26.28 14.32
C SER A 99 -1.01 -24.99 15.05
N ILE A 100 -1.01 -25.01 16.38
CA ILE A 100 -1.33 -23.85 17.22
C ILE A 100 -0.27 -22.75 17.02
N CYS A 101 1.01 -23.12 17.01
CA CYS A 101 2.10 -22.19 16.79
C CYS A 101 2.04 -21.53 15.40
N GLU A 102 1.66 -22.29 14.36
CA GLU A 102 1.45 -21.76 13.02
C GLU A 102 0.29 -20.77 12.98
N ALA A 103 -0.87 -21.13 13.54
CA ALA A 103 -2.04 -20.27 13.63
C ALA A 103 -1.73 -18.96 14.38
N LEU A 104 -0.97 -19.03 15.49
CA LEU A 104 -0.52 -17.84 16.21
C LEU A 104 0.39 -16.96 15.35
N ARG A 105 1.28 -17.55 14.55
CA ARG A 105 2.17 -16.83 13.66
C ARG A 105 1.40 -16.12 12.56
N GLU A 106 0.46 -16.81 11.92
CA GLU A 106 -0.42 -16.22 10.90
C GLU A 106 -1.25 -15.05 11.45
N ILE A 107 -1.89 -15.23 12.62
CA ILE A 107 -2.72 -14.18 13.22
C ILE A 107 -1.86 -12.96 13.59
N ARG A 108 -0.68 -13.14 14.16
CA ARG A 108 0.24 -12.04 14.49
C ARG A 108 0.73 -11.29 13.24
N ALA A 109 1.01 -11.99 12.15
CA ALA A 109 1.36 -11.37 10.88
C ALA A 109 0.17 -10.59 10.31
N PHE A 110 -1.02 -11.16 10.37
CA PHE A 110 -2.24 -10.54 9.88
C PHE A 110 -2.64 -9.29 10.69
N THR A 111 -2.61 -9.36 12.01
CA THR A 111 -2.89 -8.19 12.86
C THR A 111 -1.87 -7.08 12.66
N TYR A 112 -0.60 -7.42 12.46
CA TYR A 112 0.44 -6.46 12.13
C TYR A 112 0.18 -5.73 10.81
N LEU A 113 -0.24 -6.46 9.76
CA LEU A 113 -0.59 -5.89 8.46
C LEU A 113 -1.82 -4.98 8.52
N LEU A 114 -2.79 -5.29 9.37
CA LEU A 114 -4.00 -4.48 9.55
C LEU A 114 -3.77 -3.26 10.45
N HIS A 115 -2.73 -3.29 11.29
CA HIS A 115 -2.45 -2.19 12.21
C HIS A 115 -1.95 -0.97 11.43
N PRO A 116 -2.59 0.20 11.57
CA PRO A 116 -2.15 1.40 10.87
C PRO A 116 -0.81 1.87 11.44
N GLN A 117 0.25 1.69 10.66
CA GLN A 117 1.52 2.35 10.95
C GLN A 117 1.36 3.84 10.65
N ASN A 118 1.67 4.67 11.62
CA ASN A 118 1.69 6.11 11.42
C ASN A 118 3.02 6.51 10.77
N LEU A 119 2.99 7.56 9.94
CA LEU A 119 4.20 8.27 9.57
C LEU A 119 4.83 8.79 10.85
N LEU A 120 5.94 8.18 11.23
CA LEU A 120 6.78 8.66 12.31
C LEU A 120 7.55 9.90 11.85
N ASP A 121 8.20 10.60 12.78
CA ASP A 121 9.02 11.78 12.49
C ASP A 121 10.20 11.50 11.54
N GLY A 122 10.50 10.20 11.28
CA GLY A 122 11.53 9.72 10.36
C GLY A 122 11.20 9.76 8.86
N GLY A 123 9.99 10.15 8.46
CA GLY A 123 9.56 10.21 7.06
C GLY A 123 9.08 8.87 6.48
N LEU A 124 8.75 8.88 5.17
CA LEU A 124 8.17 7.73 4.47
C LEU A 124 9.14 6.55 4.37
N LYS A 125 10.42 6.83 4.07
CA LYS A 125 11.42 5.79 3.92
C LYS A 125 11.56 4.97 5.20
N SER A 126 11.78 5.63 6.33
CA SER A 126 11.91 4.97 7.64
C SER A 126 10.65 4.19 8.01
N ALA A 127 9.46 4.78 7.80
CA ALA A 127 8.19 4.12 8.08
C ALA A 127 8.00 2.82 7.27
N ILE A 128 8.40 2.80 5.98
CA ILE A 128 8.33 1.58 5.16
C ILE A 128 9.39 0.56 5.60
N GLU A 129 10.62 1.00 5.88
CA GLU A 129 11.69 0.12 6.36
C GLU A 129 11.29 -0.59 7.66
N GLU A 130 10.79 0.14 8.64
CA GLU A 130 10.30 -0.42 9.90
C GLU A 130 9.12 -1.38 9.71
N PHE A 131 8.15 -1.00 8.85
CA PHE A 131 7.02 -1.84 8.54
C PHE A 131 7.43 -3.17 7.90
N VAL A 132 8.36 -3.12 6.95
CA VAL A 132 8.86 -4.31 6.24
C VAL A 132 9.68 -5.20 7.17
N VAL A 133 10.55 -4.63 8.01
CA VAL A 133 11.30 -5.39 9.03
C VAL A 133 10.34 -6.10 9.99
N GLY A 134 9.31 -5.38 10.47
CA GLY A 134 8.30 -5.96 11.33
C GLY A 134 7.49 -7.07 10.67
N LEU A 135 7.19 -6.98 9.37
CA LEU A 135 6.52 -8.02 8.61
C LEU A 135 7.44 -9.24 8.41
N SER A 136 8.67 -9.03 7.96
CA SER A 136 9.64 -10.11 7.73
C SER A 136 9.96 -10.90 9.00
N SER A 137 9.99 -10.26 10.17
CA SER A 137 10.20 -10.94 11.45
C SER A 137 9.04 -11.87 11.86
N ARG A 138 7.86 -11.70 11.27
CA ARG A 138 6.63 -12.46 11.56
C ARG A 138 6.24 -13.44 10.47
N THR A 139 6.88 -13.34 9.32
CA THR A 139 6.60 -14.16 8.14
C THR A 139 7.90 -14.74 7.60
N SER A 140 7.81 -15.74 6.73
CA SER A 140 8.95 -16.26 5.96
C SER A 140 9.22 -15.49 4.66
N LEU A 141 8.62 -14.30 4.50
CA LEU A 141 8.69 -13.50 3.29
C LEU A 141 10.03 -12.75 3.22
N GLU A 142 10.87 -13.09 2.25
CA GLU A 142 12.10 -12.34 1.95
C GLU A 142 11.73 -11.01 1.28
N THR A 143 12.21 -9.91 1.84
CA THR A 143 11.89 -8.56 1.34
C THR A 143 13.12 -7.83 0.84
N ARG A 144 13.00 -7.16 -0.32
CA ARG A 144 14.04 -6.31 -0.90
C ARG A 144 13.53 -4.90 -1.06
N LEU A 145 14.25 -3.93 -0.48
CA LEU A 145 13.88 -2.52 -0.50
C LEU A 145 14.87 -1.70 -1.31
N LYS A 146 14.34 -0.80 -2.14
CA LYS A 146 15.10 0.24 -2.82
C LYS A 146 14.29 1.53 -2.83
N ILE A 147 14.55 2.42 -1.86
CA ILE A 147 13.77 3.63 -1.63
C ILE A 147 14.71 4.84 -1.69
N ASP A 148 14.41 5.78 -2.57
CA ASP A 148 15.14 7.03 -2.68
C ASP A 148 14.83 7.93 -1.45
N ALA A 149 15.84 8.53 -0.83
CA ALA A 149 15.66 9.44 0.30
C ALA A 149 14.81 10.69 -0.04
N ALA A 150 14.76 11.06 -1.32
CA ALA A 150 13.96 12.20 -1.78
C ALA A 150 12.44 12.02 -1.59
N VAL A 151 11.96 10.83 -1.23
CA VAL A 151 10.54 10.57 -0.91
C VAL A 151 10.11 11.24 0.39
N ASP A 152 11.03 11.49 1.32
CA ASP A 152 10.74 12.13 2.60
C ASP A 152 10.48 13.64 2.45
N ALA A 153 10.88 14.22 1.30
CA ALA A 153 10.56 15.61 0.95
C ALA A 153 9.18 15.78 0.29
N LEU A 154 8.41 14.71 0.13
CA LEU A 154 7.03 14.76 -0.40
C LEU A 154 6.08 15.36 0.64
N PRO A 155 4.94 15.96 0.21
CA PRO A 155 3.88 16.36 1.13
C PRO A 155 3.43 15.20 2.02
N ASN A 156 3.14 15.47 3.30
CA ASN A 156 2.74 14.43 4.26
C ASN A 156 1.55 13.58 3.80
N GLU A 157 0.60 14.17 3.09
CA GLU A 157 -0.56 13.45 2.53
C GLU A 157 -0.13 12.43 1.48
N THR A 158 0.81 12.82 0.60
CA THR A 158 1.38 11.92 -0.41
C THR A 158 2.16 10.79 0.24
N GLN A 159 2.96 11.09 1.26
CA GLN A 159 3.71 10.07 2.01
C GLN A 159 2.76 9.06 2.68
N ARG A 160 1.71 9.54 3.36
CA ARG A 160 0.69 8.67 3.98
C ARG A 160 -0.01 7.78 2.96
N SER A 161 -0.38 8.35 1.82
CA SER A 161 -1.06 7.60 0.76
C SER A 161 -0.16 6.53 0.16
N LEU A 162 1.12 6.83 -0.09
CA LEU A 162 2.11 5.85 -0.54
C LEU A 162 2.33 4.73 0.49
N LEU A 163 2.46 5.08 1.78
CA LEU A 163 2.59 4.10 2.86
C LEU A 163 1.39 3.14 2.86
N ARG A 164 0.16 3.67 2.74
CA ARG A 164 -1.06 2.84 2.68
C ARG A 164 -1.09 1.91 1.46
N VAL A 165 -0.63 2.39 0.31
CA VAL A 165 -0.52 1.54 -0.90
C VAL A 165 0.49 0.41 -0.67
N VAL A 166 1.62 0.67 -0.03
CA VAL A 166 2.62 -0.36 0.31
C VAL A 166 2.02 -1.37 1.29
N GLN A 167 1.37 -0.92 2.35
CA GLN A 167 0.73 -1.78 3.36
C GLN A 167 -0.31 -2.71 2.73
N GLU A 168 -1.22 -2.17 1.92
CA GLU A 168 -2.27 -2.94 1.25
C GLU A 168 -1.69 -3.93 0.23
N ALA A 169 -0.67 -3.52 -0.53
CA ALA A 169 0.00 -4.42 -1.47
C ALA A 169 0.68 -5.59 -0.74
N LEU A 170 1.38 -5.33 0.37
CA LEU A 170 2.00 -6.37 1.18
C LEU A 170 0.97 -7.28 1.87
N ALA A 171 -0.15 -6.72 2.31
CA ALA A 171 -1.28 -7.50 2.82
C ALA A 171 -1.84 -8.45 1.75
N ASN A 172 -1.95 -8.00 0.49
CA ASN A 172 -2.38 -8.83 -0.63
C ASN A 172 -1.35 -9.94 -0.95
N VAL A 173 -0.06 -9.62 -0.90
CA VAL A 173 1.00 -10.62 -1.07
C VAL A 173 0.90 -11.71 0.00
N PHE A 174 0.79 -11.33 1.27
CA PHE A 174 0.70 -12.27 2.38
C PHE A 174 -0.55 -13.15 2.31
N ARG A 175 -1.72 -12.55 2.03
CA ARG A 175 -3.01 -13.28 2.02
C ARG A 175 -3.20 -14.18 0.80
N HIS A 176 -2.68 -13.76 -0.36
CA HIS A 176 -3.15 -14.33 -1.62
C HIS A 176 -2.05 -14.88 -2.51
N ALA A 177 -0.82 -14.37 -2.42
CA ALA A 177 0.20 -14.68 -3.39
C ALA A 177 0.94 -15.99 -3.12
N LYS A 178 1.00 -16.46 -1.86
CA LYS A 178 1.90 -17.56 -1.46
C LYS A 178 3.35 -17.31 -1.91
N ALA A 179 3.75 -16.04 -1.90
CA ALA A 179 5.06 -15.61 -2.33
C ALA A 179 6.11 -15.90 -1.26
N THR A 180 7.33 -16.20 -1.70
CA THR A 180 8.50 -16.31 -0.83
C THR A 180 9.36 -15.05 -0.84
N GLN A 181 9.20 -14.21 -1.89
CA GLN A 181 9.96 -12.98 -2.05
C GLN A 181 9.07 -11.84 -2.53
N VAL A 182 9.35 -10.64 -2.03
CA VAL A 182 8.75 -9.40 -2.51
C VAL A 182 9.82 -8.30 -2.64
N SER A 183 9.74 -7.51 -3.69
CA SER A 183 10.60 -6.36 -3.91
C SER A 183 9.78 -5.07 -3.95
N ILE A 184 10.23 -4.05 -3.23
CA ILE A 184 9.61 -2.73 -3.17
C ILE A 184 10.64 -1.72 -3.66
N SER A 185 10.27 -0.92 -4.65
CA SER A 185 11.11 0.16 -5.16
C SER A 185 10.30 1.45 -5.25
N ILE A 186 10.82 2.52 -4.64
CA ILE A 186 10.25 3.87 -4.76
C ILE A 186 11.34 4.79 -5.26
N LYS A 187 11.07 5.45 -6.39
CA LYS A 187 11.98 6.43 -7.00
C LYS A 187 11.27 7.77 -7.07
N ALA A 188 11.97 8.82 -6.67
CA ALA A 188 11.50 10.19 -6.76
C ALA A 188 12.37 10.94 -7.76
N THR A 189 11.76 11.45 -8.84
CA THR A 189 12.37 12.39 -9.79
C THR A 189 11.84 13.80 -9.51
N ASP A 190 12.30 14.78 -10.26
CA ASP A 190 11.79 16.15 -10.14
C ASP A 190 10.32 16.29 -10.51
N THR A 191 9.83 15.43 -11.41
CA THR A 191 8.47 15.51 -11.95
C THR A 191 7.52 14.45 -11.41
N ASN A 192 8.03 13.28 -11.03
CA ASN A 192 7.20 12.14 -10.68
C ASN A 192 7.79 11.32 -9.52
N VAL A 193 6.92 10.65 -8.81
CA VAL A 193 7.27 9.56 -7.89
C VAL A 193 6.74 8.26 -8.47
N THR A 194 7.58 7.24 -8.58
CA THR A 194 7.19 5.91 -9.05
C THR A 194 7.37 4.89 -7.96
N LEU A 195 6.30 4.12 -7.68
CA LEU A 195 6.30 2.98 -6.79
C LEU A 195 6.15 1.71 -7.61
N ARG A 196 6.99 0.71 -7.33
CA ARG A 196 6.87 -0.64 -7.87
C ARG A 196 6.94 -1.65 -6.73
N ILE A 197 5.95 -2.54 -6.64
CA ILE A 197 5.94 -3.66 -5.69
C ILE A 197 5.75 -4.93 -6.51
N SER A 198 6.66 -5.90 -6.37
CA SER A 198 6.65 -7.13 -7.17
C SER A 198 6.88 -8.34 -6.29
N ASP A 199 6.00 -9.32 -6.35
CA ASP A 199 6.12 -10.62 -5.69
C ASP A 199 6.41 -11.73 -6.71
N ASN A 200 6.87 -12.87 -6.20
CA ASN A 200 7.09 -14.11 -6.95
C ASN A 200 6.00 -15.16 -6.66
N GLY A 201 4.82 -14.74 -6.26
CA GLY A 201 3.74 -15.64 -5.87
C GLY A 201 2.99 -16.28 -7.05
N CYS A 202 1.82 -16.84 -6.76
CA CYS A 202 1.02 -17.57 -7.76
C CYS A 202 0.33 -16.67 -8.81
N GLY A 203 0.45 -15.34 -8.66
CA GLY A 203 -0.28 -14.38 -9.48
C GLY A 203 -1.77 -14.32 -9.13
N MET A 204 -2.50 -13.49 -9.88
CA MET A 204 -3.94 -13.32 -9.67
C MET A 204 -4.71 -14.38 -10.45
N PRO A 205 -5.75 -15.01 -9.84
CA PRO A 205 -6.56 -16.00 -10.52
C PRO A 205 -7.30 -15.37 -11.70
N ILE A 206 -7.31 -16.11 -12.81
CA ILE A 206 -8.02 -15.74 -14.03
C ILE A 206 -9.21 -16.70 -14.18
N SER A 207 -10.44 -16.18 -14.23
CA SER A 207 -11.58 -16.98 -14.61
C SER A 207 -11.77 -16.96 -16.13
N ARG A 208 -11.90 -18.14 -16.76
CA ARG A 208 -12.37 -18.26 -18.15
C ARG A 208 -13.87 -17.99 -18.19
N ALA A 209 -14.28 -16.83 -18.67
CA ALA A 209 -15.66 -16.56 -19.02
C ALA A 209 -15.89 -16.94 -20.51
N ARG A 210 -17.14 -17.26 -20.90
CA ARG A 210 -17.48 -17.57 -22.30
C ARG A 210 -17.10 -16.47 -23.31
N ASP A 211 -16.97 -15.22 -22.83
CA ASP A 211 -16.67 -14.04 -23.64
C ASP A 211 -15.22 -13.51 -23.46
N GLY A 212 -14.30 -14.35 -23.00
CA GLY A 212 -12.90 -13.98 -22.78
C GLY A 212 -12.45 -14.10 -21.32
N TYR A 213 -11.18 -13.74 -21.06
CA TYR A 213 -10.62 -13.77 -19.70
C TYR A 213 -11.17 -12.61 -18.88
N LYS A 214 -11.95 -12.91 -17.83
CA LYS A 214 -12.34 -11.93 -16.82
C LYS A 214 -11.52 -12.15 -15.56
N ALA A 215 -10.93 -11.07 -15.04
CA ALA A 215 -10.35 -11.09 -13.70
C ALA A 215 -11.46 -11.41 -12.69
N VAL A 216 -11.17 -12.26 -11.71
CA VAL A 216 -12.05 -12.49 -10.56
C VAL A 216 -12.32 -11.16 -9.88
N PRO A 217 -13.53 -10.92 -9.32
CA PRO A 217 -13.82 -9.68 -8.62
C PRO A 217 -12.71 -9.34 -7.64
N LEU A 218 -12.03 -8.23 -7.89
CA LEU A 218 -10.99 -7.70 -7.01
C LEU A 218 -11.66 -7.28 -5.71
N GLY A 219 -11.19 -7.77 -4.58
CA GLY A 219 -11.62 -7.29 -3.26
C GLY A 219 -11.48 -5.77 -3.13
N VAL A 220 -11.89 -5.22 -2.01
CA VAL A 220 -11.88 -3.76 -1.75
C VAL A 220 -10.49 -3.11 -1.78
N GLY A 221 -9.41 -3.87 -1.54
CA GLY A 221 -8.05 -3.35 -1.44
C GLY A 221 -7.50 -2.72 -2.73
N ILE A 222 -7.65 -3.40 -3.87
CA ILE A 222 -7.17 -2.89 -5.16
C ILE A 222 -7.93 -1.63 -5.60
N PRO A 223 -9.28 -1.59 -5.55
CA PRO A 223 -10.02 -0.35 -5.75
C PRO A 223 -9.62 0.78 -4.81
N ALA A 224 -9.34 0.48 -3.53
CA ALA A 224 -8.90 1.46 -2.55
C ALA A 224 -7.53 2.06 -2.88
N MET A 225 -6.54 1.23 -3.25
CA MET A 225 -5.23 1.70 -3.71
C MET A 225 -5.36 2.62 -4.92
N ARG A 226 -6.18 2.23 -5.91
CA ARG A 226 -6.45 3.05 -7.11
C ARG A 226 -7.05 4.40 -6.74
N ALA A 227 -8.13 4.40 -5.92
CA ALA A 227 -8.80 5.63 -5.53
C ALA A 227 -7.87 6.62 -4.82
N ARG A 228 -6.96 6.12 -3.96
CA ARG A 228 -5.94 6.96 -3.31
C ARG A 228 -4.99 7.62 -4.30
N LEU A 229 -4.54 6.86 -5.29
CA LEU A 229 -3.62 7.36 -6.31
C LEU A 229 -4.30 8.34 -7.26
N ASP A 230 -5.55 8.07 -7.64
CA ASP A 230 -6.36 8.97 -8.48
C ASP A 230 -6.58 10.33 -7.80
N GLN A 231 -6.75 10.37 -6.47
CA GLN A 231 -6.87 11.62 -5.70
C GLN A 231 -5.62 12.51 -5.79
N MET A 232 -4.46 11.89 -5.98
CA MET A 232 -3.18 12.59 -6.14
C MET A 232 -2.85 12.86 -7.63
N GLY A 233 -3.78 12.62 -8.55
CA GLY A 233 -3.54 12.74 -9.99
C GLY A 233 -2.58 11.67 -10.52
N GLY A 234 -2.41 10.58 -9.79
CA GLY A 234 -1.52 9.48 -10.14
C GLY A 234 -2.15 8.45 -11.05
N THR A 235 -1.34 7.47 -11.44
CA THR A 235 -1.77 6.29 -12.21
C THR A 235 -1.50 5.02 -11.41
N PHE A 236 -2.32 3.99 -11.66
CA PHE A 236 -2.23 2.70 -11.01
C PHE A 236 -2.37 1.58 -12.03
N GLU A 237 -1.39 0.69 -12.08
CA GLU A 237 -1.37 -0.47 -12.99
C GLU A 237 -0.99 -1.74 -12.21
N ILE A 238 -1.59 -2.87 -12.58
CA ILE A 238 -1.25 -4.18 -12.05
C ILE A 238 -0.93 -5.10 -13.21
N HIS A 239 0.21 -5.76 -13.13
CA HIS A 239 0.63 -6.80 -14.04
C HIS A 239 0.73 -8.11 -13.26
N SER A 240 -0.01 -9.12 -13.68
CA SER A 240 0.00 -10.43 -13.03
C SER A 240 0.15 -11.54 -14.06
N SER A 241 0.92 -12.54 -13.70
CA SER A 241 1.12 -13.75 -14.47
C SER A 241 0.99 -14.97 -13.56
N SER A 242 0.32 -16.01 -14.05
CA SER A 242 0.12 -17.28 -13.33
C SER A 242 0.60 -18.47 -14.15
N THR A 243 1.65 -18.29 -14.98
CA THR A 243 2.22 -19.36 -15.80
C THR A 243 3.28 -20.16 -15.02
N ALA A 244 3.50 -21.42 -15.40
CA ALA A 244 4.50 -22.27 -14.75
C ALA A 244 5.95 -21.74 -14.86
N VAL A 245 6.23 -20.88 -15.85
CA VAL A 245 7.57 -20.34 -16.11
C VAL A 245 7.77 -18.97 -15.46
N CYS A 246 6.68 -18.20 -15.29
CA CYS A 246 6.73 -16.87 -14.70
C CYS A 246 5.43 -16.60 -13.97
N SER A 247 5.47 -16.61 -12.65
CA SER A 247 4.30 -16.31 -11.83
C SER A 247 4.62 -15.14 -10.87
N GLY A 248 3.56 -14.45 -10.44
CA GLY A 248 3.66 -13.33 -9.52
C GLY A 248 2.84 -12.13 -9.95
N THR A 249 2.83 -11.12 -9.09
CA THR A 249 2.12 -9.87 -9.35
C THR A 249 3.06 -8.68 -9.20
N THR A 250 2.90 -7.69 -10.06
CA THR A 250 3.60 -6.41 -9.94
C THR A 250 2.60 -5.28 -9.96
N VAL A 251 2.64 -4.46 -8.92
CA VAL A 251 1.90 -3.21 -8.80
C VAL A 251 2.81 -2.06 -9.22
N TYR A 252 2.31 -1.20 -10.09
CA TYR A 252 2.95 0.05 -10.48
C TYR A 252 2.06 1.23 -10.10
N ALA A 253 2.64 2.24 -9.51
CA ALA A 253 1.99 3.52 -9.27
C ALA A 253 2.92 4.66 -9.67
N THR A 254 2.35 5.69 -10.31
CA THR A 254 3.09 6.92 -10.63
C THR A 254 2.28 8.11 -10.17
N ILE A 255 2.89 9.00 -9.40
CA ILE A 255 2.26 10.20 -8.85
C ILE A 255 3.04 11.42 -9.38
N PRO A 256 2.37 12.45 -9.93
CA PRO A 256 3.04 13.68 -10.30
C PRO A 256 3.56 14.37 -9.03
N ARG A 257 4.83 14.78 -9.05
CA ARG A 257 5.42 15.58 -7.99
C ARG A 257 5.02 17.03 -8.24
N ALA A 258 4.21 17.60 -7.34
CA ALA A 258 3.95 19.03 -7.40
C ALA A 258 5.29 19.76 -7.25
N ILE A 259 5.72 20.44 -8.31
CA ILE A 259 6.90 21.31 -8.26
C ILE A 259 6.55 22.41 -7.28
N SER A 260 7.09 22.37 -6.07
CA SER A 260 7.07 23.52 -5.17
C SER A 260 7.84 24.63 -5.89
N ARG A 261 7.13 25.56 -6.52
CA ARG A 261 7.75 26.78 -7.04
C ARG A 261 8.41 27.47 -5.85
N LYS A 262 9.70 27.22 -5.66
CA LYS A 262 10.52 27.99 -4.73
C LYS A 262 10.28 29.47 -5.01
N GLY A 263 9.65 30.10 -4.03
CA GLY A 263 9.60 31.51 -3.73
C GLY A 263 9.96 32.48 -4.85
N ASN A 264 8.92 33.07 -5.44
CA ASN A 264 9.06 34.44 -5.92
C ASN A 264 9.36 35.30 -4.67
N LYS A 265 10.63 35.68 -4.47
CA LYS A 265 10.98 36.72 -3.51
C LYS A 265 10.10 37.93 -3.83
N PRO A 266 9.44 38.56 -2.87
CA PRO A 266 8.75 39.79 -3.14
C PRO A 266 9.79 40.79 -3.64
N VAL A 267 9.59 41.27 -4.86
CA VAL A 267 10.34 42.42 -5.40
C VAL A 267 10.03 43.59 -4.51
N ASN A 268 11.01 43.98 -3.74
CA ASN A 268 10.97 45.21 -2.92
C ASN A 268 10.98 46.42 -3.88
N ILE A 269 9.81 46.92 -4.22
CA ILE A 269 9.66 48.15 -4.97
C ILE A 269 10.02 49.28 -4.00
N HIS A 270 11.28 49.71 -4.02
CA HIS A 270 11.69 50.97 -3.49
C HIS A 270 10.98 52.07 -4.26
N GLN A 271 9.89 52.58 -3.70
CA GLN A 271 9.37 53.89 -4.09
C GLN A 271 10.32 54.97 -3.57
N GLY A 272 11.21 55.42 -4.44
CA GLY A 272 11.87 56.67 -4.32
C GLY A 272 10.84 57.79 -4.62
N GLY A 273 10.50 58.56 -3.66
CA GLY A 273 9.63 59.76 -3.79
C GLY A 273 10.21 60.90 -2.97
N ARG A 274 10.86 61.82 -3.67
CA ARG A 274 11.35 63.15 -3.21
C ARG A 274 10.19 63.95 -2.67
N GLY A 275 10.49 64.81 -1.66
CA GLY A 275 9.60 65.86 -1.28
C GLY A 275 10.07 66.61 -0.02
N SER A 276 11.09 67.45 -0.20
CA SER A 276 11.45 68.49 0.77
C SER A 276 10.31 69.50 0.93
N ALA A 277 9.90 69.75 2.14
CA ALA A 277 9.31 71.09 2.51
C ALA A 277 9.74 71.44 3.90
N LYS A 278 10.63 72.41 3.98
CA LYS A 278 10.96 73.20 5.19
C LYS A 278 9.79 74.12 5.56
N ILE A 279 9.32 74.03 6.75
CA ILE A 279 8.58 75.20 7.40
C ILE A 279 9.21 75.47 8.74
N ARG A 280 9.56 76.75 8.88
CA ARG A 280 10.19 77.38 10.09
C ARG A 280 9.15 77.60 11.19
N PRO A 281 9.54 77.58 12.46
CA PRO A 281 8.67 78.00 13.56
C PRO A 281 8.62 79.47 13.68
N SER A 282 7.46 80.03 13.94
CA SER A 282 7.27 81.43 14.42
C SER A 282 6.74 81.43 15.87
N HIS A 283 7.32 82.26 16.61
CA HIS A 283 7.05 82.62 18.01
C HIS A 283 5.58 82.98 18.32
N GLY A 284 5.20 82.72 19.54
CA GLY A 284 4.08 83.27 20.26
C GLY A 284 3.97 82.58 21.61
#